data_02195092ce4cd8edad98bdd33ce14cf4
#
_entry.id   02195092ce4cd8edad98bdd33ce14cf4
#
_cell.length_a   1.000
_cell.length_b   1.000
_cell.length_c   1.000
_cell.angle_alpha   90.00
_cell.angle_beta   90.00
_cell.angle_gamma   90.00
#
_symmetry.space_group_name_H-M   'P 1'
#
loop_
_entity.id
_entity.type
_entity.pdbx_description
1 polymer ?
#
loop_
_entity_poly.entity_id
_entity_poly.type
_entity_poly.pdbx_seq_one_letter_code
_entity_poly.pdbx_strand_id
1 'polypeptide(L)'
;MLKKELTLLNVYCIATGTTLSAGFFLLPGIAFNEAGPAVILSYLIAAIPLVPAMFSIVELATAMPRAGGAYYFLDRSMGPFLGTIGGLGTWLALVLKTAFALIGMGAYLSIFWPEVPIVTLATALAVLFGIINLFGAKKTGTLQVLMVFALLLILLAFISQGVSGIDYQHFEGFFDKGGVSIISTAGLVYISYVGITNIASVAEEVKNPERNLPLGVFLAIGTAIIIYAVGTTIMVGVLPAEELARDLTPVASASYVLFGKWGQIGITVAAVIAFASVANAGILSASRYPLAMSRDHLIPGRFSRLTPRNIPHYGIAVTVGLIIFLVLNFDIASIAKLASAFQLLMFTLICLAVVVMRESRIEAYDPGFRSPLYPWMQIFGVFAPLWLIAEMGLVPILFSLALFTIGTIWYFSYAREKVVRSGAIYHLFARLGEYRFEGLDRELRGILKEKGVREEDPFDEVVTRAKVMEFTKVHPFEDIAREVSIQLDHSLGVGAKELEQRFLEGSRIGATPISHGAALPHIRLPEIAKAEMVLVRTKEQCFVEALDFSGKTSLQGPIHAFFFLVSPNENPGQHLRILAQIAGRVDDEDFIKDWLDATNDQELKEILLRDERFFSLTIRSNTASSALI
;
A
#
# COMPACT_ATOMS: atom_id res chain seq x y z
N MET A 1 -10.41 -13.44 13.58
CA MET A 1 -9.94 -12.14 14.11
C MET A 1 -9.35 -12.35 15.49
N LEU A 2 -8.22 -11.73 15.79
CA LEU A 2 -7.62 -11.75 17.11
C LEU A 2 -8.49 -10.94 18.11
N LYS A 3 -8.45 -11.31 19.41
CA LYS A 3 -9.19 -10.54 20.42
C LYS A 3 -8.59 -9.14 20.57
N LYS A 4 -9.40 -8.12 20.52
CA LYS A 4 -9.00 -6.72 20.76
C LYS A 4 -8.79 -6.49 22.26
N GLU A 5 -7.55 -6.55 22.73
CA GLU A 5 -7.20 -6.44 24.15
C GLU A 5 -6.28 -5.26 24.47
N LEU A 6 -5.52 -4.75 23.47
CA LEU A 6 -4.54 -3.70 23.68
C LEU A 6 -5.19 -2.31 23.82
N THR A 7 -4.92 -1.65 24.97
CA THR A 7 -5.34 -0.29 25.26
C THR A 7 -4.32 0.74 24.73
N LEU A 8 -4.64 2.04 24.84
CA LEU A 8 -3.71 3.13 24.52
C LEU A 8 -2.36 2.98 25.26
N LEU A 9 -2.42 2.64 26.56
CA LEU A 9 -1.22 2.46 27.37
C LEU A 9 -0.34 1.31 26.85
N ASN A 10 -0.95 0.19 26.43
CA ASN A 10 -0.22 -0.92 25.86
C ASN A 10 0.45 -0.52 24.53
N VAL A 11 -0.27 0.21 23.65
CA VAL A 11 0.26 0.72 22.38
C VAL A 11 1.45 1.63 22.63
N TYR A 12 1.30 2.60 23.54
CA TYR A 12 2.37 3.52 23.93
C TYR A 12 3.61 2.76 24.48
N CYS A 13 3.40 1.83 25.41
CA CYS A 13 4.50 1.05 25.98
C CYS A 13 5.20 0.15 24.97
N ILE A 14 4.44 -0.50 24.06
CA ILE A 14 5.04 -1.32 23.00
C ILE A 14 5.90 -0.45 22.09
N ALA A 15 5.39 0.70 21.65
CA ALA A 15 6.13 1.64 20.81
C ALA A 15 7.38 2.17 21.48
N THR A 16 7.23 2.72 22.70
CA THR A 16 8.32 3.32 23.45
C THR A 16 9.38 2.31 23.81
N GLY A 17 8.99 1.13 24.32
CA GLY A 17 9.94 0.10 24.73
C GLY A 17 10.74 -0.52 23.57
N THR A 18 10.13 -0.62 22.39
CA THR A 18 10.85 -1.10 21.20
C THR A 18 11.70 -0.01 20.52
N THR A 19 11.45 1.25 20.82
CA THR A 19 12.21 2.39 20.33
C THR A 19 13.39 2.68 21.25
N LEU A 20 13.15 2.86 22.56
CA LEU A 20 14.19 3.14 23.55
C LEU A 20 15.01 1.88 23.90
N SER A 21 15.87 1.45 23.00
CA SER A 21 16.73 0.26 23.18
C SER A 21 18.12 0.52 22.62
N ALA A 22 18.57 -0.24 21.65
CA ALA A 22 19.90 -0.13 21.06
C ALA A 22 20.22 1.29 20.53
N GLY A 23 19.22 2.01 20.05
CA GLY A 23 19.37 3.38 19.60
C GLY A 23 19.75 4.38 20.68
N PHE A 24 19.34 4.14 21.93
CA PHE A 24 19.71 4.97 23.06
C PHE A 24 20.97 4.48 23.77
N PHE A 25 21.06 3.19 24.01
CA PHE A 25 22.11 2.61 24.85
C PHE A 25 23.43 2.36 24.14
N LEU A 26 23.42 2.05 22.83
CA LEU A 26 24.62 1.66 22.09
C LEU A 26 25.08 2.72 21.08
N LEU A 27 24.12 3.29 20.35
CA LEU A 27 24.41 4.10 19.16
C LEU A 27 25.06 5.47 19.42
N PRO A 28 24.82 6.17 20.55
CA PRO A 28 25.37 7.52 20.74
C PRO A 28 26.88 7.59 20.65
N GLY A 29 27.63 6.59 21.15
CA GLY A 29 29.12 6.58 21.03
C GLY A 29 29.55 6.43 19.58
N ILE A 30 28.97 5.52 18.83
CA ILE A 30 29.24 5.32 17.40
C ILE A 30 28.91 6.59 16.59
N ALA A 31 27.77 7.19 16.86
CA ALA A 31 27.30 8.40 16.19
C ALA A 31 28.14 9.63 16.55
N PHE A 32 28.60 9.72 17.80
CA PHE A 32 29.54 10.78 18.25
C PHE A 32 30.86 10.71 17.50
N ASN A 33 31.37 9.53 17.24
CA ASN A 33 32.62 9.37 16.45
C ASN A 33 32.50 10.00 15.05
N GLU A 34 31.29 9.96 14.44
CA GLU A 34 31.04 10.55 13.10
C GLU A 34 30.73 12.06 13.16
N ALA A 35 29.82 12.49 14.04
CA ALA A 35 29.31 13.86 14.08
C ALA A 35 29.90 14.75 15.19
N GLY A 36 30.68 14.18 16.13
CA GLY A 36 31.15 14.92 17.30
C GLY A 36 29.99 15.36 18.21
N PRO A 37 30.11 16.48 18.94
CA PRO A 37 29.04 16.98 19.80
C PRO A 37 27.75 17.29 19.07
N ALA A 38 27.78 17.57 17.77
CA ALA A 38 26.62 17.81 16.93
C ALA A 38 25.75 16.55 16.69
N VAL A 39 26.11 15.38 17.22
CA VAL A 39 25.29 14.17 17.24
C VAL A 39 23.87 14.42 17.76
N ILE A 40 23.71 15.38 18.67
CA ILE A 40 22.42 15.82 19.20
C ILE A 40 21.50 16.28 18.07
N LEU A 41 22.03 17.12 17.16
CA LEU A 41 21.30 17.55 15.96
C LEU A 41 20.99 16.40 15.02
N SER A 42 21.91 15.44 14.88
CA SER A 42 21.67 14.26 14.05
C SER A 42 20.46 13.45 14.52
N TYR A 43 20.27 13.26 15.84
CA TYR A 43 19.07 12.61 16.38
C TYR A 43 17.80 13.42 16.13
N LEU A 44 17.84 14.74 16.25
CA LEU A 44 16.70 15.60 15.96
C LEU A 44 16.34 15.61 14.47
N ILE A 45 17.33 15.69 13.59
CA ILE A 45 17.15 15.64 12.13
C ILE A 45 16.58 14.28 11.71
N ALA A 46 17.07 13.18 12.29
CA ALA A 46 16.56 11.83 12.01
C ALA A 46 15.06 11.67 12.36
N ALA A 47 14.55 12.42 13.32
CA ALA A 47 13.14 12.40 13.68
C ALA A 47 12.23 13.06 12.63
N ILE A 48 12.75 13.98 11.79
CA ILE A 48 11.96 14.74 10.82
C ILE A 48 11.31 13.82 9.77
N PRO A 49 12.03 12.96 9.01
CA PRO A 49 11.44 12.06 8.04
C PRO A 49 10.63 10.92 8.68
N LEU A 50 10.76 10.69 9.97
CA LEU A 50 9.95 9.73 10.70
C LEU A 50 8.48 10.14 10.76
N VAL A 51 8.20 11.45 10.90
CA VAL A 51 6.84 11.97 11.07
C VAL A 51 5.92 11.59 9.90
N PRO A 52 6.24 11.91 8.62
CA PRO A 52 5.40 11.50 7.49
C PRO A 52 5.25 9.99 7.36
N ALA A 53 6.32 9.22 7.66
CA ALA A 53 6.25 7.77 7.63
C ALA A 53 5.27 7.22 8.66
N MET A 54 5.28 7.78 9.88
CA MET A 54 4.35 7.36 10.95
C MET A 54 2.91 7.76 10.66
N PHE A 55 2.66 8.96 10.15
CA PHE A 55 1.33 9.35 9.69
C PHE A 55 0.81 8.38 8.62
N SER A 56 1.66 8.02 7.66
CA SER A 56 1.32 7.08 6.59
C SER A 56 1.06 5.66 7.11
N ILE A 57 1.88 5.17 8.05
CA ILE A 57 1.67 3.85 8.69
C ILE A 57 0.36 3.81 9.47
N VAL A 58 0.06 4.86 10.24
CA VAL A 58 -1.16 4.94 11.05
C VAL A 58 -2.39 4.99 10.15
N GLU A 59 -2.35 5.74 9.06
CA GLU A 59 -3.43 5.79 8.07
C GLU A 59 -3.70 4.41 7.46
N LEU A 60 -2.66 3.74 6.97
CA LEU A 60 -2.80 2.39 6.39
C LEU A 60 -3.22 1.34 7.43
N ALA A 61 -2.72 1.45 8.67
CA ALA A 61 -3.07 0.53 9.76
C ALA A 61 -4.52 0.70 10.23
N THR A 62 -5.08 1.92 10.18
CA THR A 62 -6.49 2.16 10.49
C THR A 62 -7.42 1.76 9.36
N ALA A 63 -6.99 1.90 8.10
CA ALA A 63 -7.73 1.43 6.93
C ALA A 63 -7.72 -0.09 6.79
N MET A 64 -6.58 -0.72 7.08
CA MET A 64 -6.34 -2.15 6.89
C MET A 64 -5.78 -2.79 8.17
N PRO A 65 -6.56 -2.94 9.24
CA PRO A 65 -6.09 -3.47 10.54
C PRO A 65 -5.90 -5.00 10.46
N ARG A 66 -4.83 -5.44 9.79
CA ARG A 66 -4.46 -6.85 9.63
C ARG A 66 -3.03 -7.11 10.12
N ALA A 67 -2.82 -8.29 10.66
CA ALA A 67 -1.48 -8.77 10.99
C ALA A 67 -0.66 -8.94 9.71
N GLY A 68 0.48 -8.28 9.61
CA GLY A 68 1.34 -8.30 8.41
C GLY A 68 2.19 -7.04 8.28
N GLY A 69 1.80 -5.95 8.98
CA GLY A 69 2.56 -4.70 9.02
C GLY A 69 2.82 -4.10 7.65
N ALA A 70 4.00 -3.50 7.46
CA ALA A 70 4.38 -2.79 6.25
C ALA A 70 4.27 -3.64 4.96
N TYR A 71 4.61 -4.94 5.03
CA TYR A 71 4.47 -5.85 3.91
C TYR A 71 3.04 -5.88 3.36
N TYR A 72 2.04 -6.06 4.25
CA TYR A 72 0.64 -6.16 3.86
C TYR A 72 0.15 -4.88 3.17
N PHE A 73 0.56 -3.72 3.68
CA PHE A 73 0.20 -2.44 3.11
C PHE A 73 0.77 -2.26 1.70
N LEU A 74 2.05 -2.61 1.50
CA LEU A 74 2.72 -2.51 0.21
C LEU A 74 2.14 -3.48 -0.83
N ASP A 75 1.83 -4.71 -0.44
CA ASP A 75 1.26 -5.71 -1.34
C ASP A 75 -0.15 -5.29 -1.81
N ARG A 76 -0.97 -4.75 -0.92
CA ARG A 76 -2.34 -4.32 -1.27
C ARG A 76 -2.39 -3.00 -2.04
N SER A 77 -1.49 -2.08 -1.77
CA SER A 77 -1.41 -0.80 -2.48
C SER A 77 -0.71 -0.90 -3.82
N MET A 78 0.50 -1.45 -3.85
CA MET A 78 1.39 -1.44 -5.00
C MET A 78 1.48 -2.77 -5.75
N GLY A 79 0.80 -3.81 -5.25
CA GLY A 79 0.75 -5.14 -5.85
C GLY A 79 1.92 -6.04 -5.45
N PRO A 80 1.89 -7.33 -5.92
CA PRO A 80 2.79 -8.39 -5.46
C PRO A 80 4.27 -8.13 -5.75
N PHE A 81 4.60 -7.38 -6.78
CA PHE A 81 5.98 -7.03 -7.12
C PHE A 81 6.64 -6.20 -6.00
N LEU A 82 6.06 -5.03 -5.70
CA LEU A 82 6.56 -4.17 -4.62
C LEU A 82 6.27 -4.76 -3.24
N GLY A 83 5.21 -5.57 -3.10
CA GLY A 83 4.95 -6.40 -1.93
C GLY A 83 6.08 -7.38 -1.64
N THR A 84 6.64 -8.03 -2.65
CA THR A 84 7.79 -8.94 -2.50
C THR A 84 9.03 -8.20 -2.01
N ILE A 85 9.38 -7.08 -2.65
CA ILE A 85 10.52 -6.24 -2.27
C ILE A 85 10.33 -5.67 -0.85
N GLY A 86 9.14 -5.13 -0.57
CA GLY A 86 8.80 -4.59 0.74
C GLY A 86 8.80 -5.63 1.86
N GLY A 87 8.34 -6.86 1.56
CA GLY A 87 8.37 -7.98 2.49
C GLY A 87 9.79 -8.43 2.83
N LEU A 88 10.63 -8.61 1.83
CA LEU A 88 12.05 -8.95 2.00
C LEU A 88 12.82 -7.82 2.70
N GLY A 89 12.59 -6.56 2.30
CA GLY A 89 13.24 -5.40 2.89
C GLY A 89 12.89 -5.20 4.36
N THR A 90 11.60 -5.32 4.71
CA THR A 90 11.16 -5.19 6.10
C THR A 90 11.67 -6.35 6.95
N TRP A 91 11.64 -7.58 6.42
CA TRP A 91 12.23 -8.72 7.11
C TRP A 91 13.71 -8.49 7.40
N LEU A 92 14.49 -8.08 6.40
CA LEU A 92 15.93 -7.84 6.54
C LEU A 92 16.23 -6.66 7.49
N ALA A 93 15.44 -5.58 7.44
CA ALA A 93 15.57 -4.47 8.39
C ALA A 93 15.36 -4.92 9.85
N LEU A 94 14.36 -5.79 10.10
CA LEU A 94 14.11 -6.36 11.41
C LEU A 94 15.23 -7.30 11.87
N VAL A 95 15.78 -8.11 10.96
CA VAL A 95 16.93 -8.99 11.22
C VAL A 95 18.16 -8.17 11.63
N LEU A 96 18.50 -7.13 10.85
CA LEU A 96 19.61 -6.23 11.13
C LEU A 96 19.42 -5.49 12.46
N LYS A 97 18.22 -4.97 12.71
CA LYS A 97 17.90 -4.32 14.00
C LYS A 97 18.05 -5.28 15.18
N THR A 98 17.64 -6.53 15.01
CA THR A 98 17.74 -7.55 16.06
C THR A 98 19.20 -7.93 16.29
N ALA A 99 20.00 -8.08 15.22
CA ALA A 99 21.45 -8.28 15.32
C ALA A 99 22.12 -7.13 16.08
N PHE A 100 21.78 -5.88 15.73
CA PHE A 100 22.26 -4.69 16.42
C PHE A 100 21.91 -4.67 17.91
N ALA A 101 20.68 -5.04 18.27
CA ALA A 101 20.24 -5.14 19.67
C ALA A 101 21.00 -6.25 20.44
N LEU A 102 21.27 -7.39 19.81
CA LEU A 102 22.02 -8.49 20.44
C LEU A 102 23.50 -8.13 20.65
N ILE A 103 24.11 -7.40 19.73
CA ILE A 103 25.46 -6.88 19.91
C ILE A 103 25.48 -5.86 21.06
N GLY A 104 24.49 -4.96 21.12
CA GLY A 104 24.35 -4.03 22.24
C GLY A 104 24.19 -4.74 23.58
N MET A 105 23.38 -5.80 23.63
CA MET A 105 23.26 -6.63 24.83
C MET A 105 24.59 -7.28 25.21
N GLY A 106 25.33 -7.79 24.23
CA GLY A 106 26.68 -8.34 24.43
C GLY A 106 27.66 -7.30 24.97
N ALA A 107 27.63 -6.06 24.44
CA ALA A 107 28.47 -4.95 24.91
C ALA A 107 28.15 -4.58 26.38
N TYR A 108 26.88 -4.52 26.79
CA TYR A 108 26.53 -4.25 28.17
C TYR A 108 26.83 -5.42 29.10
N LEU A 109 26.73 -6.67 28.66
CA LEU A 109 27.13 -7.83 29.42
C LEU A 109 28.65 -7.93 29.60
N SER A 110 29.45 -7.44 28.65
CA SER A 110 30.90 -7.42 28.76
C SER A 110 31.42 -6.51 29.90
N ILE A 111 30.59 -5.60 30.44
CA ILE A 111 30.88 -4.87 31.66
C ILE A 111 31.08 -5.82 32.85
N PHE A 112 30.33 -6.92 32.88
CA PHE A 112 30.43 -7.94 33.94
C PHE A 112 31.41 -9.08 33.59
N TRP A 113 31.58 -9.35 32.28
CA TRP A 113 32.47 -10.41 31.77
C TRP A 113 33.39 -9.89 30.67
N PRO A 114 34.38 -9.04 31.01
CA PRO A 114 35.24 -8.37 30.01
C PRO A 114 36.10 -9.34 29.21
N GLU A 115 36.33 -10.57 29.70
CA GLU A 115 37.15 -11.58 29.02
C GLU A 115 36.42 -12.24 27.83
N VAL A 116 35.09 -12.13 27.76
CA VAL A 116 34.28 -12.76 26.70
C VAL A 116 34.07 -11.76 25.56
N PRO A 117 34.46 -12.09 24.32
CA PRO A 117 34.24 -11.22 23.17
C PRO A 117 32.77 -10.90 22.95
N ILE A 118 32.43 -9.64 22.65
CA ILE A 118 31.05 -9.17 22.42
C ILE A 118 30.35 -10.00 21.36
N VAL A 119 31.06 -10.36 20.25
CA VAL A 119 30.51 -11.18 19.16
C VAL A 119 30.09 -12.58 19.64
N THR A 120 30.88 -13.17 20.55
CA THR A 120 30.55 -14.48 21.13
C THR A 120 29.30 -14.41 22.01
N LEU A 121 29.21 -13.37 22.87
CA LEU A 121 28.01 -13.11 23.68
C LEU A 121 26.80 -12.89 22.80
N ALA A 122 26.89 -12.04 21.78
CA ALA A 122 25.79 -11.74 20.85
C ALA A 122 25.31 -13.00 20.11
N THR A 123 26.24 -13.86 19.66
CA THR A 123 25.93 -15.12 18.98
C THR A 123 25.24 -16.11 19.92
N ALA A 124 25.74 -16.27 21.14
CA ALA A 124 25.12 -17.12 22.16
C ALA A 124 23.70 -16.66 22.49
N LEU A 125 23.50 -15.35 22.63
CA LEU A 125 22.19 -14.73 22.85
C LEU A 125 21.26 -14.93 21.66
N ALA A 126 21.75 -14.85 20.41
CA ALA A 126 20.94 -15.11 19.22
C ALA A 126 20.38 -16.56 19.23
N VAL A 127 21.25 -17.53 19.58
CA VAL A 127 20.84 -18.94 19.73
C VAL A 127 19.83 -19.09 20.87
N LEU A 128 20.10 -18.50 22.03
CA LEU A 128 19.23 -18.56 23.20
C LEU A 128 17.82 -18.04 22.90
N PHE A 129 17.73 -16.82 22.35
CA PHE A 129 16.43 -16.22 21.98
C PHE A 129 15.76 -16.97 20.83
N GLY A 130 16.53 -17.54 19.90
CA GLY A 130 16.03 -18.44 18.88
C GLY A 130 15.33 -19.67 19.49
N ILE A 131 15.97 -20.32 20.44
CA ILE A 131 15.42 -21.48 21.19
C ILE A 131 14.16 -21.06 21.96
N ILE A 132 14.19 -19.95 22.70
CA ILE A 132 13.03 -19.43 23.44
C ILE A 132 11.83 -19.24 22.51
N ASN A 133 12.06 -18.67 21.32
CA ASN A 133 11.00 -18.44 20.34
C ASN A 133 10.45 -19.75 19.73
N LEU A 134 11.27 -20.81 19.62
CA LEU A 134 10.81 -22.15 19.18
C LEU A 134 9.91 -22.84 20.22
N PHE A 135 10.01 -22.49 21.49
CA PHE A 135 9.11 -22.99 22.54
C PHE A 135 7.80 -22.19 22.67
N GLY A 136 7.71 -21.03 22.02
CA GLY A 136 6.53 -20.17 22.03
C GLY A 136 6.50 -19.22 23.21
N ALA A 137 7.07 -18.03 23.05
CA ALA A 137 6.98 -16.97 24.04
C ALA A 137 5.55 -16.44 24.15
N LYS A 138 4.88 -16.66 25.26
CA LYS A 138 3.58 -16.02 25.55
C LYS A 138 3.83 -14.52 25.79
N LYS A 139 3.20 -13.68 25.00
CA LYS A 139 3.18 -12.22 25.23
C LYS A 139 2.43 -11.91 26.51
N THR A 140 3.13 -11.40 27.51
CA THR A 140 2.51 -10.79 28.69
C THR A 140 2.56 -9.28 28.52
N GLY A 141 1.52 -8.68 27.94
CA GLY A 141 1.41 -7.23 27.74
C GLY A 141 1.60 -6.43 29.03
N THR A 142 1.16 -6.97 30.16
CA THR A 142 1.35 -6.36 31.48
C THR A 142 2.83 -6.30 31.89
N LEU A 143 3.62 -7.36 31.62
CA LEU A 143 5.04 -7.35 31.92
C LEU A 143 5.79 -6.29 31.08
N GLN A 144 5.43 -6.15 29.82
CA GLN A 144 6.02 -5.11 28.97
C GLN A 144 5.72 -3.70 29.46
N VAL A 145 4.50 -3.43 29.91
CA VAL A 145 4.14 -2.15 30.52
C VAL A 145 5.01 -1.87 31.74
N LEU A 146 5.13 -2.85 32.65
CA LEU A 146 5.97 -2.71 33.85
C LEU A 146 7.44 -2.43 33.51
N MET A 147 8.00 -3.16 32.55
CA MET A 147 9.39 -2.99 32.11
C MET A 147 9.65 -1.59 31.51
N VAL A 148 8.72 -1.10 30.68
CA VAL A 148 8.85 0.24 30.08
C VAL A 148 8.71 1.34 31.13
N PHE A 149 7.79 1.21 32.08
CA PHE A 149 7.70 2.18 33.19
C PHE A 149 8.96 2.18 34.04
N ALA A 150 9.51 1.01 34.39
CA ALA A 150 10.76 0.92 35.13
C ALA A 150 11.91 1.57 34.33
N LEU A 151 12.00 1.31 33.04
CA LEU A 151 12.98 1.94 32.15
C LEU A 151 12.83 3.47 32.14
N LEU A 152 11.61 4.00 31.97
CA LEU A 152 11.37 5.44 31.96
C LEU A 152 11.71 6.11 33.29
N LEU A 153 11.46 5.45 34.43
CA LEU A 153 11.84 5.94 35.76
C LEU A 153 13.37 6.01 35.90
N ILE A 154 14.10 4.98 35.47
CA ILE A 154 15.55 4.96 35.51
C ILE A 154 16.12 6.05 34.59
N LEU A 155 15.56 6.24 33.40
CA LEU A 155 15.97 7.30 32.48
C LEU A 155 15.64 8.69 33.03
N LEU A 156 14.52 8.85 33.72
CA LEU A 156 14.18 10.11 34.38
C LEU A 156 15.20 10.46 35.49
N ALA A 157 15.59 9.48 36.30
CA ALA A 157 16.65 9.67 37.30
C ALA A 157 18.00 10.03 36.62
N PHE A 158 18.36 9.33 35.53
CA PHE A 158 19.55 9.64 34.73
C PHE A 158 19.51 11.07 34.20
N ILE A 159 18.39 11.51 33.63
CA ILE A 159 18.20 12.86 33.09
C ILE A 159 18.27 13.91 34.21
N SER A 160 17.58 13.70 35.30
CA SER A 160 17.51 14.69 36.41
C SER A 160 18.87 14.99 37.02
N GLN A 161 19.71 13.98 37.20
CA GLN A 161 21.07 14.16 37.71
C GLN A 161 22.03 14.56 36.61
N GLY A 162 21.83 14.02 35.38
CA GLY A 162 22.73 14.26 34.27
C GLY A 162 22.80 15.73 33.85
N VAL A 163 21.66 16.45 33.91
CA VAL A 163 21.61 17.89 33.57
C VAL A 163 22.54 18.70 34.47
N SER A 164 22.64 18.34 35.75
CA SER A 164 23.54 19.06 36.71
C SER A 164 25.01 18.68 36.55
N GLY A 165 25.33 17.60 35.88
CA GLY A 165 26.69 17.12 35.62
C GLY A 165 27.29 17.54 34.27
N ILE A 166 26.60 18.39 33.51
CA ILE A 166 27.06 18.82 32.18
C ILE A 166 28.24 19.77 32.30
N ASP A 167 29.37 19.43 31.67
CA ASP A 167 30.47 20.31 31.40
C ASP A 167 30.35 20.91 29.99
N TYR A 168 30.21 22.23 29.93
CA TYR A 168 30.04 22.95 28.66
C TYR A 168 31.27 22.94 27.78
N GLN A 169 32.46 22.65 28.32
CA GLN A 169 33.70 22.53 27.55
C GLN A 169 33.64 21.35 26.57
N HIS A 170 32.88 20.29 26.87
CA HIS A 170 32.72 19.15 26.01
C HIS A 170 31.93 19.45 24.71
N PHE A 171 31.33 20.64 24.60
CA PHE A 171 30.65 21.09 23.38
C PHE A 171 31.54 21.98 22.50
N GLU A 172 32.79 22.21 22.86
CA GLU A 172 33.75 22.93 22.00
C GLU A 172 33.89 22.19 20.67
N GLY A 173 34.01 22.93 19.56
CA GLY A 173 34.08 22.35 18.24
C GLY A 173 32.78 21.69 17.76
N PHE A 174 31.59 22.16 18.23
CA PHE A 174 30.28 21.56 17.95
C PHE A 174 30.07 21.27 16.47
N PHE A 175 30.51 22.12 15.57
CA PHE A 175 30.37 21.98 14.12
C PHE A 175 31.63 21.57 13.37
N ASP A 176 32.71 21.17 14.05
CA ASP A 176 34.01 20.88 13.43
C ASP A 176 33.96 19.73 12.41
N LYS A 177 33.04 18.78 12.59
CA LYS A 177 32.82 17.66 11.66
C LYS A 177 32.08 18.06 10.40
N GLY A 178 31.51 19.27 10.35
CA GLY A 178 30.77 19.82 9.22
C GLY A 178 29.33 19.29 9.05
N GLY A 179 28.53 19.99 8.24
CA GLY A 179 27.09 19.69 8.07
C GLY A 179 26.80 18.35 7.41
N VAL A 180 27.66 17.92 6.46
CA VAL A 180 27.49 16.63 5.77
C VAL A 180 27.58 15.47 6.77
N SER A 181 28.52 15.54 7.71
CA SER A 181 28.68 14.52 8.76
C SER A 181 27.45 14.45 9.68
N ILE A 182 26.84 15.60 10.00
CA ILE A 182 25.63 15.66 10.82
C ILE A 182 24.46 14.95 10.10
N ILE A 183 24.30 15.20 8.80
CA ILE A 183 23.21 14.61 7.99
C ILE A 183 23.45 13.11 7.76
N SER A 184 24.69 12.72 7.45
CA SER A 184 25.07 11.31 7.32
C SER A 184 24.80 10.54 8.62
N THR A 185 25.19 11.14 9.76
CA THR A 185 24.93 10.58 11.08
C THR A 185 23.44 10.55 11.40
N ALA A 186 22.62 11.52 10.93
CA ALA A 186 21.17 11.45 11.05
C ALA A 186 20.60 10.22 10.34
N GLY A 187 21.12 9.88 9.17
CA GLY A 187 20.81 8.61 8.51
C GLY A 187 21.19 7.39 9.35
N LEU A 188 22.41 7.37 9.91
CA LEU A 188 22.89 6.28 10.78
C LEU A 188 21.99 6.09 12.00
N VAL A 189 21.66 7.17 12.74
CA VAL A 189 20.87 7.08 13.98
C VAL A 189 19.38 6.83 13.75
N TYR A 190 18.94 6.83 12.49
CA TYR A 190 17.53 6.59 12.16
C TYR A 190 17.00 5.24 12.68
N ILE A 191 17.87 4.21 12.75
CA ILE A 191 17.53 2.90 13.32
C ILE A 191 16.95 3.02 14.74
N SER A 192 17.31 4.07 15.48
CA SER A 192 16.83 4.32 16.84
C SER A 192 15.30 4.45 16.89
N TYR A 193 14.70 5.03 15.87
CA TYR A 193 13.26 5.30 15.78
C TYR A 193 12.44 4.14 15.18
N VAL A 194 13.08 3.12 14.61
CA VAL A 194 12.43 2.03 13.88
C VAL A 194 11.48 1.17 14.74
N GLY A 195 11.64 1.20 16.07
CA GLY A 195 10.80 0.43 17.00
C GLY A 195 9.29 0.69 16.88
N ILE A 196 8.93 1.90 16.48
CA ILE A 196 7.54 2.35 16.40
C ILE A 196 6.74 1.55 15.34
N THR A 197 7.40 1.02 14.30
CA THR A 197 6.76 0.23 13.25
C THR A 197 6.15 -1.10 13.74
N ASN A 198 6.63 -1.61 14.89
CA ASN A 198 6.10 -2.84 15.47
C ASN A 198 4.60 -2.72 15.84
N ILE A 199 4.09 -1.48 16.01
CA ILE A 199 2.68 -1.23 16.28
C ILE A 199 1.80 -1.66 15.10
N ALA A 200 2.26 -1.47 13.86
CA ALA A 200 1.52 -1.91 12.68
C ALA A 200 1.26 -3.43 12.68
N SER A 201 2.16 -4.21 13.26
CA SER A 201 2.01 -5.67 13.36
C SER A 201 0.99 -6.13 14.40
N VAL A 202 0.64 -5.27 15.36
CA VAL A 202 -0.34 -5.57 16.44
C VAL A 202 -1.62 -4.75 16.31
N ALA A 203 -1.80 -4.00 15.23
CA ALA A 203 -2.95 -3.14 15.00
C ALA A 203 -4.31 -3.87 15.10
N GLU A 204 -4.36 -5.16 14.71
CA GLU A 204 -5.55 -6.02 14.78
C GLU A 204 -6.00 -6.27 16.25
N GLU A 205 -5.07 -6.23 17.21
CA GLU A 205 -5.33 -6.50 18.63
C GLU A 205 -5.69 -5.23 19.42
N VAL A 206 -5.66 -4.05 18.79
CA VAL A 206 -5.87 -2.75 19.44
C VAL A 206 -7.36 -2.45 19.59
N LYS A 207 -7.77 -2.02 20.81
CA LYS A 207 -9.10 -1.46 21.07
C LYS A 207 -9.19 -0.06 20.49
N ASN A 208 -10.29 0.26 19.78
CA ASN A 208 -10.50 1.56 19.13
C ASN A 208 -9.25 2.02 18.35
N PRO A 209 -8.83 1.27 17.31
CA PRO A 209 -7.57 1.49 16.61
C PRO A 209 -7.47 2.90 16.02
N GLU A 210 -8.58 3.47 15.56
CA GLU A 210 -8.68 4.81 14.98
C GLU A 210 -8.19 5.93 15.93
N ARG A 211 -8.33 5.74 17.24
CA ARG A 211 -7.90 6.68 18.28
C ARG A 211 -6.59 6.24 18.93
N ASN A 212 -6.51 4.98 19.33
CA ASN A 212 -5.42 4.49 20.19
C ASN A 212 -4.11 4.28 19.42
N LEU A 213 -4.18 3.94 18.11
CA LEU A 213 -2.98 3.84 17.29
C LEU A 213 -2.30 5.20 17.07
N PRO A 214 -2.99 6.25 16.53
CA PRO A 214 -2.35 7.54 16.35
C PRO A 214 -1.83 8.13 17.65
N LEU A 215 -2.63 8.16 18.70
CA LEU A 215 -2.22 8.74 19.99
C LEU A 215 -1.04 8.00 20.61
N GLY A 216 -1.05 6.67 20.63
CA GLY A 216 0.03 5.85 21.18
C GLY A 216 1.34 6.03 20.42
N VAL A 217 1.28 6.10 19.09
CA VAL A 217 2.45 6.34 18.22
C VAL A 217 3.03 7.73 18.46
N PHE A 218 2.20 8.78 18.44
CA PHE A 218 2.68 10.16 18.58
C PHE A 218 3.24 10.45 19.97
N LEU A 219 2.63 9.90 21.01
CA LEU A 219 3.18 9.98 22.37
C LEU A 219 4.54 9.28 22.46
N ALA A 220 4.69 8.10 21.83
CA ALA A 220 5.95 7.36 21.82
C ALA A 220 7.04 8.10 21.04
N ILE A 221 6.71 8.72 19.89
CA ILE A 221 7.64 9.56 19.11
C ILE A 221 8.10 10.75 19.96
N GLY A 222 7.17 11.48 20.56
CA GLY A 222 7.50 12.63 21.40
C GLY A 222 8.41 12.24 22.56
N THR A 223 8.10 11.14 23.25
CA THR A 223 8.95 10.58 24.33
C THR A 223 10.35 10.21 23.80
N ALA A 224 10.42 9.55 22.66
CA ALA A 224 11.70 9.14 22.08
C ALA A 224 12.55 10.34 21.66
N ILE A 225 11.98 11.36 21.01
CA ILE A 225 12.69 12.59 20.62
C ILE A 225 13.27 13.29 21.85
N ILE A 226 12.47 13.44 22.91
CA ILE A 226 12.92 14.10 24.15
C ILE A 226 14.07 13.31 24.79
N ILE A 227 13.91 11.98 24.95
CA ILE A 227 14.90 11.14 25.60
C ILE A 227 16.20 11.09 24.78
N TYR A 228 16.11 10.98 23.46
CA TYR A 228 17.28 11.00 22.61
C TYR A 228 18.00 12.35 22.64
N ALA A 229 17.29 13.46 22.49
CA ALA A 229 17.88 14.80 22.52
C ALA A 229 18.55 15.08 23.87
N VAL A 230 17.83 14.90 24.97
CA VAL A 230 18.33 15.21 26.32
C VAL A 230 19.40 14.19 26.74
N GLY A 231 19.18 12.89 26.47
CA GLY A 231 20.11 11.84 26.86
C GLY A 231 21.45 11.93 26.12
N THR A 232 21.43 12.22 24.80
CA THR A 232 22.68 12.45 24.05
C THR A 232 23.38 13.72 24.50
N THR A 233 22.64 14.78 24.83
CA THR A 233 23.21 16.01 25.40
C THR A 233 23.94 15.73 26.72
N ILE A 234 23.34 14.90 27.58
CA ILE A 234 23.99 14.50 28.85
C ILE A 234 25.24 13.66 28.60
N MET A 235 25.15 12.66 27.71
CA MET A 235 26.32 11.82 27.39
C MET A 235 27.49 12.66 26.84
N VAL A 236 27.21 13.60 25.93
CA VAL A 236 28.23 14.53 25.39
C VAL A 236 28.77 15.45 26.48
N GLY A 237 27.89 15.97 27.34
CA GLY A 237 28.32 16.91 28.39
C GLY A 237 29.03 16.27 29.60
N VAL A 238 28.83 14.96 29.83
CA VAL A 238 29.37 14.25 30.98
C VAL A 238 30.66 13.49 30.65
N LEU A 239 30.77 12.95 29.43
CA LEU A 239 31.89 12.11 29.03
C LEU A 239 32.90 12.89 28.17
N PRO A 240 34.22 12.70 28.40
CA PRO A 240 35.25 13.23 27.51
C PRO A 240 35.07 12.71 26.08
N ALA A 241 35.32 13.56 25.08
CA ALA A 241 35.09 13.26 23.67
C ALA A 241 35.82 11.98 23.19
N GLU A 242 37.08 11.78 23.65
CA GLU A 242 37.87 10.60 23.28
C GLU A 242 37.32 9.29 23.82
N GLU A 243 36.73 9.31 25.02
CA GLU A 243 36.07 8.16 25.64
C GLU A 243 34.76 7.87 24.95
N LEU A 244 33.92 8.88 24.77
CA LEU A 244 32.60 8.72 24.16
C LEU A 244 32.69 8.20 22.72
N ALA A 245 33.66 8.65 21.93
CA ALA A 245 33.83 8.24 20.54
C ALA A 245 34.11 6.73 20.34
N ARG A 246 34.60 6.05 21.39
CA ARG A 246 34.93 4.61 21.35
C ARG A 246 34.02 3.76 22.25
N ASP A 247 33.12 4.39 22.96
CA ASP A 247 32.29 3.73 23.96
C ASP A 247 31.04 3.09 23.32
N LEU A 248 30.92 1.77 23.51
CA LEU A 248 29.75 1.00 23.12
C LEU A 248 28.65 0.93 24.23
N THR A 249 28.97 1.51 25.39
CA THR A 249 28.06 1.54 26.55
C THR A 249 27.92 2.95 27.16
N PRO A 250 27.71 3.98 26.31
CA PRO A 250 27.90 5.39 26.72
C PRO A 250 26.96 5.82 27.87
N VAL A 251 25.73 5.24 27.94
CA VAL A 251 24.80 5.53 29.04
C VAL A 251 25.31 4.93 30.36
N ALA A 252 25.91 3.74 30.32
CA ALA A 252 26.46 3.12 31.53
C ALA A 252 27.70 3.85 32.01
N SER A 253 28.56 4.31 31.11
CA SER A 253 29.77 5.13 31.44
C SER A 253 29.38 6.49 32.01
N ALA A 254 28.42 7.19 31.38
CA ALA A 254 27.91 8.44 31.92
C ALA A 254 27.24 8.23 33.30
N SER A 255 26.51 7.13 33.48
CA SER A 255 25.92 6.79 34.78
C SER A 255 26.95 6.45 35.85
N TYR A 256 28.09 5.88 35.44
CA TYR A 256 29.22 5.68 36.36
C TYR A 256 29.79 7.01 36.88
N VAL A 257 29.95 7.99 36.01
CA VAL A 257 30.42 9.33 36.39
C VAL A 257 29.39 10.03 37.32
N LEU A 258 28.11 9.91 37.04
CA LEU A 258 27.05 10.60 37.80
C LEU A 258 26.67 9.95 39.12
N PHE A 259 26.61 8.61 39.17
CA PHE A 259 26.09 7.84 40.32
C PHE A 259 27.08 6.79 40.86
N GLY A 260 28.30 6.73 40.29
CA GLY A 260 29.26 5.70 40.61
C GLY A 260 28.85 4.30 40.17
N LYS A 261 29.46 3.27 40.76
CA LYS A 261 29.29 1.87 40.40
C LYS A 261 27.82 1.39 40.45
N TRP A 262 27.03 1.88 41.39
CA TRP A 262 25.63 1.47 41.51
C TRP A 262 24.76 2.03 40.36
N GLY A 263 25.02 3.25 39.92
CA GLY A 263 24.38 3.82 38.75
C GLY A 263 24.71 3.03 37.48
N GLN A 264 25.99 2.69 37.28
CA GLN A 264 26.40 1.85 36.17
C GLN A 264 25.70 0.48 36.16
N ILE A 265 25.62 -0.21 37.30
CA ILE A 265 24.92 -1.50 37.40
C ILE A 265 23.44 -1.34 37.10
N GLY A 266 22.78 -0.33 37.68
CA GLY A 266 21.35 -0.08 37.48
C GLY A 266 20.99 0.15 35.99
N ILE A 267 21.75 1.02 35.32
CA ILE A 267 21.58 1.29 33.89
C ILE A 267 21.93 0.06 33.05
N THR A 268 22.97 -0.69 33.39
CA THR A 268 23.35 -1.91 32.66
C THR A 268 22.23 -2.94 32.71
N VAL A 269 21.65 -3.18 33.90
CA VAL A 269 20.52 -4.11 34.03
C VAL A 269 19.30 -3.61 33.22
N ALA A 270 18.97 -2.32 33.26
CA ALA A 270 17.89 -1.76 32.46
C ALA A 270 18.14 -1.91 30.96
N ALA A 271 19.36 -1.65 30.50
CA ALA A 271 19.76 -1.83 29.11
C ALA A 271 19.65 -3.29 28.65
N VAL A 272 20.16 -4.23 29.43
CA VAL A 272 20.08 -5.67 29.14
C VAL A 272 18.63 -6.14 29.03
N ILE A 273 17.76 -5.68 29.93
CA ILE A 273 16.31 -5.99 29.88
C ILE A 273 15.68 -5.38 28.62
N ALA A 274 16.00 -4.14 28.28
CA ALA A 274 15.49 -3.49 27.08
C ALA A 274 15.94 -4.22 25.81
N PHE A 275 17.21 -4.57 25.71
CA PHE A 275 17.76 -5.36 24.59
C PHE A 275 17.13 -6.74 24.49
N ALA A 276 16.97 -7.45 25.62
CA ALA A 276 16.33 -8.75 25.64
C ALA A 276 14.89 -8.70 25.11
N SER A 277 14.15 -7.68 25.51
CA SER A 277 12.79 -7.44 25.01
C SER A 277 12.77 -7.23 23.50
N VAL A 278 13.67 -6.37 22.99
CA VAL A 278 13.77 -6.08 21.55
C VAL A 278 14.27 -7.28 20.76
N ALA A 279 15.25 -8.03 21.25
CA ALA A 279 15.77 -9.23 20.59
C ALA A 279 14.68 -10.31 20.47
N ASN A 280 13.97 -10.57 21.56
CA ASN A 280 12.86 -11.53 21.56
C ASN A 280 11.72 -11.11 20.62
N ALA A 281 11.26 -9.87 20.73
CA ALA A 281 10.21 -9.32 19.87
C ALA A 281 10.66 -9.23 18.39
N GLY A 282 11.93 -8.93 18.15
CA GLY A 282 12.54 -8.83 16.82
C GLY A 282 12.57 -10.19 16.11
N ILE A 283 13.05 -11.25 16.76
CA ILE A 283 13.04 -12.61 16.19
C ILE A 283 11.60 -13.06 15.92
N LEU A 284 10.69 -12.85 16.88
CA LEU A 284 9.29 -13.23 16.73
C LEU A 284 8.63 -12.49 15.55
N SER A 285 8.83 -11.18 15.44
CA SER A 285 8.24 -10.38 14.37
C SER A 285 8.88 -10.71 13.02
N ALA A 286 10.21 -10.74 12.93
CA ALA A 286 10.91 -11.06 11.70
C ALA A 286 10.53 -12.44 11.15
N SER A 287 10.41 -13.47 12.00
CA SER A 287 10.03 -14.82 11.57
C SER A 287 8.60 -14.92 10.97
N ARG A 288 7.74 -13.94 11.24
CA ARG A 288 6.38 -13.90 10.69
C ARG A 288 6.31 -13.36 9.26
N TYR A 289 7.32 -12.60 8.80
CA TYR A 289 7.36 -12.11 7.42
C TYR A 289 7.48 -13.25 6.41
N PRO A 290 8.44 -14.18 6.52
CA PRO A 290 8.46 -15.37 5.67
C PRO A 290 7.16 -16.19 5.74
N LEU A 291 6.53 -16.31 6.92
CA LEU A 291 5.25 -16.99 7.06
C LEU A 291 4.14 -16.28 6.24
N ALA A 292 4.02 -14.97 6.39
CA ALA A 292 2.99 -14.17 5.70
C ALA A 292 3.21 -14.19 4.18
N MET A 293 4.44 -13.96 3.73
CA MET A 293 4.79 -14.00 2.31
C MET A 293 4.57 -15.39 1.69
N SER A 294 4.80 -16.48 2.46
CA SER A 294 4.56 -17.84 1.99
C SER A 294 3.07 -18.16 1.87
N ARG A 295 2.23 -17.64 2.77
CA ARG A 295 0.76 -17.75 2.68
C ARG A 295 0.21 -17.00 1.48
N ASP A 296 0.86 -15.92 1.11
CA ASP A 296 0.54 -15.12 -0.07
C ASP A 296 1.22 -15.62 -1.37
N HIS A 297 1.87 -16.79 -1.32
CA HIS A 297 2.57 -17.45 -2.44
C HIS A 297 3.78 -16.68 -3.00
N LEU A 298 4.31 -15.69 -2.30
CA LEU A 298 5.47 -14.91 -2.72
C LEU A 298 6.80 -15.64 -2.46
N ILE A 299 6.85 -16.58 -1.52
CA ILE A 299 7.99 -17.44 -1.22
C ILE A 299 7.55 -18.90 -1.05
N PRO A 300 8.49 -19.88 -1.03
CA PRO A 300 8.14 -21.30 -0.97
C PRO A 300 7.23 -21.68 0.19
N GLY A 301 6.25 -22.57 -0.07
CA GLY A 301 5.25 -23.04 0.88
C GLY A 301 5.80 -23.75 2.13
N ARG A 302 7.09 -24.06 2.17
CA ARG A 302 7.74 -24.62 3.36
C ARG A 302 7.68 -23.66 4.56
N PHE A 303 7.74 -22.34 4.30
CA PHE A 303 7.68 -21.29 5.33
C PHE A 303 6.27 -21.10 5.93
N SER A 304 5.22 -21.59 5.27
CA SER A 304 3.85 -21.58 5.80
C SER A 304 3.57 -22.67 6.82
N ARG A 305 4.47 -23.68 6.95
CA ARG A 305 4.31 -24.79 7.88
C ARG A 305 4.52 -24.31 9.31
N LEU A 306 3.55 -24.62 10.16
CA LEU A 306 3.58 -24.32 11.58
C LEU A 306 3.80 -25.62 12.39
N THR A 307 4.42 -25.49 13.55
CA THR A 307 4.43 -26.57 14.54
C THR A 307 3.02 -26.78 15.13
N PRO A 308 2.75 -27.89 15.86
CA PRO A 308 1.48 -28.07 16.58
C PRO A 308 1.14 -26.94 17.56
N ARG A 309 2.13 -26.14 17.96
CA ARG A 309 1.97 -24.93 18.80
C ARG A 309 1.77 -23.64 18.02
N ASN A 310 1.49 -23.72 16.70
CA ASN A 310 1.35 -22.57 15.78
C ASN A 310 2.62 -21.69 15.66
N ILE A 311 3.82 -22.28 15.71
CA ILE A 311 5.09 -21.56 15.64
C ILE A 311 5.73 -21.74 14.25
N PRO A 312 6.19 -20.68 13.59
CA PRO A 312 6.84 -20.74 12.28
C PRO A 312 8.33 -21.12 12.39
N HIS A 313 8.61 -22.39 12.68
CA HIS A 313 9.96 -22.88 12.98
C HIS A 313 10.98 -22.65 11.85
N TYR A 314 10.59 -22.79 10.57
CA TYR A 314 11.48 -22.47 9.43
C TYR A 314 11.79 -20.98 9.37
N GLY A 315 10.79 -20.12 9.60
CA GLY A 315 10.97 -18.66 9.66
C GLY A 315 11.94 -18.27 10.78
N ILE A 316 11.80 -18.85 11.97
CA ILE A 316 12.71 -18.61 13.11
C ILE A 316 14.13 -19.09 12.78
N ALA A 317 14.30 -20.30 12.27
CA ALA A 317 15.61 -20.88 11.99
C ALA A 317 16.40 -20.03 10.97
N VAL A 318 15.75 -19.62 9.87
CA VAL A 318 16.39 -18.77 8.84
C VAL A 318 16.68 -17.37 9.38
N THR A 319 15.76 -16.79 10.16
CA THR A 319 15.95 -15.46 10.79
C THR A 319 17.13 -15.48 11.74
N VAL A 320 17.23 -16.46 12.63
CA VAL A 320 18.33 -16.60 13.59
C VAL A 320 19.65 -16.90 12.87
N GLY A 321 19.64 -17.79 11.88
CA GLY A 321 20.81 -18.06 11.05
C GLY A 321 21.36 -16.81 10.36
N LEU A 322 20.46 -15.97 9.82
CA LEU A 322 20.85 -14.71 9.18
C LEU A 322 21.37 -13.69 10.21
N ILE A 323 20.76 -13.61 11.41
CA ILE A 323 21.25 -12.77 12.51
C ILE A 323 22.69 -13.17 12.87
N ILE A 324 22.95 -14.47 13.07
CA ILE A 324 24.29 -14.97 13.40
C ILE A 324 25.27 -14.65 12.28
N PHE A 325 24.89 -14.86 11.02
CA PHE A 325 25.71 -14.51 9.87
C PHE A 325 26.11 -13.04 9.88
N LEU A 326 25.16 -12.13 10.15
CA LEU A 326 25.42 -10.70 10.20
C LEU A 326 26.34 -10.32 11.37
N VAL A 327 26.12 -10.86 12.55
CA VAL A 327 26.92 -10.62 13.75
C VAL A 327 28.38 -11.07 13.57
N LEU A 328 28.61 -12.16 12.82
CA LEU A 328 29.95 -12.70 12.58
C LEU A 328 30.73 -11.99 11.46
N ASN A 329 30.04 -11.38 10.48
CA ASN A 329 30.69 -10.88 9.26
C ASN A 329 30.67 -9.36 9.10
N PHE A 330 29.87 -8.63 9.87
CA PHE A 330 29.74 -7.18 9.74
C PHE A 330 30.07 -6.48 11.07
N ASP A 331 30.67 -5.31 10.97
CA ASP A 331 30.90 -4.42 12.10
C ASP A 331 29.59 -3.74 12.55
N ILE A 332 29.56 -3.25 13.76
CA ILE A 332 28.38 -2.69 14.43
C ILE A 332 27.83 -1.47 13.66
N ALA A 333 28.72 -0.58 13.21
CA ALA A 333 28.32 0.63 12.49
C ALA A 333 27.70 0.30 11.12
N SER A 334 28.28 -0.68 10.40
CA SER A 334 27.70 -1.18 9.13
C SER A 334 26.32 -1.78 9.32
N ILE A 335 26.12 -2.62 10.34
CA ILE A 335 24.79 -3.18 10.65
C ILE A 335 23.79 -2.06 10.92
N ALA A 336 24.17 -1.03 11.70
CA ALA A 336 23.30 0.11 11.99
C ALA A 336 22.97 0.92 10.73
N LYS A 337 23.96 1.21 9.87
CA LYS A 337 23.78 1.93 8.59
C LYS A 337 22.86 1.17 7.64
N LEU A 338 23.05 -0.14 7.49
CA LEU A 338 22.22 -0.99 6.63
C LEU A 338 20.79 -1.10 7.15
N ALA A 339 20.60 -1.29 8.45
CA ALA A 339 19.27 -1.34 9.05
C ALA A 339 18.52 -0.02 8.87
N SER A 340 19.20 1.13 9.06
CA SER A 340 18.64 2.46 8.82
C SER A 340 18.26 2.66 7.36
N ALA A 341 19.13 2.32 6.41
CA ALA A 341 18.89 2.49 4.98
C ALA A 341 17.68 1.67 4.51
N PHE A 342 17.58 0.39 4.90
CA PHE A 342 16.43 -0.43 4.53
C PHE A 342 15.12 0.08 5.14
N GLN A 343 15.18 0.59 6.37
CA GLN A 343 14.00 1.14 7.00
C GLN A 343 13.55 2.45 6.34
N LEU A 344 14.50 3.35 6.01
CA LEU A 344 14.23 4.57 5.25
C LEU A 344 13.59 4.25 3.89
N LEU A 345 14.15 3.24 3.18
CA LEU A 345 13.58 2.78 1.91
C LEU A 345 12.15 2.24 2.07
N MET A 346 11.88 1.45 3.11
CA MET A 346 10.54 0.94 3.39
C MET A 346 9.55 2.07 3.71
N PHE A 347 9.99 3.10 4.43
CA PHE A 347 9.16 4.25 4.75
C PHE A 347 8.85 5.10 3.51
N THR A 348 9.80 5.24 2.59
CA THR A 348 9.56 5.81 1.26
C THR A 348 8.42 5.08 0.54
N LEU A 349 8.48 3.74 0.49
CA LEU A 349 7.44 2.93 -0.16
C LEU A 349 6.08 3.04 0.56
N ILE A 350 6.06 3.14 1.88
CA ILE A 350 4.83 3.32 2.66
C ILE A 350 4.19 4.69 2.39
N CYS A 351 4.99 5.76 2.30
CA CYS A 351 4.47 7.08 1.90
C CYS A 351 3.89 7.05 0.49
N LEU A 352 4.54 6.37 -0.46
CA LEU A 352 4.00 6.13 -1.81
C LEU A 352 2.73 5.28 -1.77
N ALA A 353 2.64 4.29 -0.88
CA ALA A 353 1.46 3.45 -0.72
C ALA A 353 0.21 4.27 -0.35
N VAL A 354 0.35 5.27 0.54
CA VAL A 354 -0.75 6.19 0.88
C VAL A 354 -1.19 7.01 -0.33
N VAL A 355 -0.23 7.52 -1.12
CA VAL A 355 -0.56 8.24 -2.37
C VAL A 355 -1.34 7.35 -3.31
N VAL A 356 -0.87 6.12 -3.55
CA VAL A 356 -1.56 5.15 -4.41
C VAL A 356 -2.97 4.83 -3.89
N MET A 357 -3.13 4.57 -2.59
CA MET A 357 -4.43 4.24 -1.98
C MET A 357 -5.42 5.41 -2.10
N ARG A 358 -4.99 6.63 -1.84
CA ARG A 358 -5.87 7.81 -1.95
C ARG A 358 -6.23 8.13 -3.41
N GLU A 359 -5.25 8.09 -4.31
CA GLU A 359 -5.45 8.41 -5.71
C GLU A 359 -6.15 7.30 -6.51
N SER A 360 -6.16 6.07 -6.00
CA SER A 360 -6.95 4.98 -6.59
C SER A 360 -8.46 5.19 -6.44
N ARG A 361 -8.91 6.06 -5.50
CA ARG A 361 -10.32 6.35 -5.19
C ARG A 361 -11.18 5.09 -4.99
N ILE A 362 -10.61 4.04 -4.42
CA ILE A 362 -11.37 2.82 -4.08
C ILE A 362 -12.32 3.17 -2.93
N GLU A 363 -13.62 3.00 -3.12
CA GLU A 363 -14.67 3.32 -2.13
C GLU A 363 -14.47 2.60 -0.79
N ALA A 364 -13.95 1.37 -0.82
CA ALA A 364 -13.64 0.58 0.37
C ALA A 364 -12.41 1.08 1.16
N TYR A 365 -11.67 2.09 0.65
CA TYR A 365 -10.56 2.70 1.39
C TYR A 365 -11.07 3.81 2.29
N ASP A 366 -11.43 3.43 3.52
CA ASP A 366 -11.91 4.36 4.55
C ASP A 366 -11.03 4.28 5.81
N PRO A 367 -9.91 5.04 5.85
CA PRO A 367 -9.03 5.10 7.01
C PRO A 367 -9.67 5.90 8.16
N GLY A 368 -9.68 5.33 9.37
CA GLY A 368 -10.15 6.02 10.57
C GLY A 368 -9.24 7.18 11.01
N PHE A 369 -8.02 7.25 10.46
CA PHE A 369 -7.10 8.38 10.60
C PHE A 369 -6.53 8.74 9.23
N ARG A 370 -6.64 10.00 8.83
CA ARG A 370 -6.07 10.53 7.58
C ARG A 370 -4.85 11.40 7.87
N SER A 371 -3.74 11.10 7.21
CA SER A 371 -2.50 11.91 7.25
C SER A 371 -2.78 13.36 6.88
N PRO A 372 -2.36 14.33 7.71
CA PRO A 372 -2.56 15.74 7.41
C PRO A 372 -1.66 16.22 6.27
N LEU A 373 -1.91 17.43 5.75
CA LEU A 373 -1.08 18.11 4.73
C LEU A 373 -0.83 17.28 3.46
N TYR A 374 -1.76 16.39 3.10
CA TYR A 374 -1.68 15.64 1.84
C TYR A 374 -1.77 16.58 0.63
N PRO A 375 -0.97 16.39 -0.43
CA PRO A 375 0.03 15.32 -0.66
C PRO A 375 1.44 15.65 -0.14
N TRP A 376 1.67 16.86 0.37
CA TRP A 376 3.01 17.39 0.69
C TRP A 376 3.73 16.57 1.75
N MET A 377 2.98 16.06 2.76
CA MET A 377 3.52 15.19 3.79
C MET A 377 4.11 13.92 3.20
N GLN A 378 3.41 13.27 2.25
CA GLN A 378 3.88 12.05 1.60
C GLN A 378 5.04 12.32 0.63
N ILE A 379 4.98 13.43 -0.12
CA ILE A 379 6.06 13.86 -1.01
C ILE A 379 7.35 14.05 -0.20
N PHE A 380 7.28 14.78 0.91
CA PHE A 380 8.42 14.94 1.82
C PHE A 380 8.88 13.59 2.39
N GLY A 381 7.95 12.71 2.79
CA GLY A 381 8.21 11.36 3.29
C GLY A 381 8.80 10.40 2.26
N VAL A 382 8.77 10.75 0.97
CA VAL A 382 9.47 10.03 -0.11
C VAL A 382 10.89 10.57 -0.29
N PHE A 383 11.05 11.88 -0.41
CA PHE A 383 12.34 12.48 -0.78
C PHE A 383 13.32 12.57 0.38
N ALA A 384 12.88 12.90 1.61
CA ALA A 384 13.77 13.07 2.75
C ALA A 384 14.48 11.75 3.16
N PRO A 385 13.81 10.58 3.24
CA PRO A 385 14.49 9.32 3.48
C PRO A 385 15.49 8.95 2.38
N LEU A 386 15.17 9.17 1.11
CA LEU A 386 16.08 8.90 0.00
C LEU A 386 17.32 9.78 0.05
N TRP A 387 17.16 11.05 0.42
CA TRP A 387 18.27 11.96 0.64
C TRP A 387 19.18 11.48 1.79
N LEU A 388 18.61 11.08 2.93
CA LEU A 388 19.39 10.53 4.04
C LEU A 388 20.17 9.27 3.63
N ILE A 389 19.58 8.36 2.83
CA ILE A 389 20.29 7.19 2.30
C ILE A 389 21.48 7.61 1.44
N ALA A 390 21.30 8.62 0.60
CA ALA A 390 22.39 9.13 -0.26
C ALA A 390 23.56 9.71 0.55
N GLU A 391 23.25 10.47 1.61
CA GLU A 391 24.27 11.06 2.48
C GLU A 391 25.00 10.03 3.38
N MET A 392 24.41 8.86 3.63
CA MET A 392 25.06 7.78 4.39
C MET A 392 26.22 7.11 3.65
N GLY A 393 26.41 7.41 2.36
CA GLY A 393 27.49 6.93 1.52
C GLY A 393 27.10 5.78 0.59
N LEU A 394 28.08 5.27 -0.16
CA LEU A 394 27.87 4.33 -1.26
C LEU A 394 27.37 2.95 -0.79
N VAL A 395 27.83 2.46 0.35
CA VAL A 395 27.50 1.11 0.85
C VAL A 395 26.01 0.94 1.08
N PRO A 396 25.28 1.81 1.83
CA PRO A 396 23.82 1.73 1.97
C PRO A 396 23.07 1.80 0.66
N ILE A 397 23.54 2.61 -0.30
CA ILE A 397 22.93 2.71 -1.63
C ILE A 397 23.04 1.38 -2.38
N LEU A 398 24.26 0.81 -2.45
CA LEU A 398 24.49 -0.46 -3.13
C LEU A 398 23.69 -1.61 -2.52
N PHE A 399 23.60 -1.67 -1.19
CA PHE A 399 22.77 -2.67 -0.52
C PHE A 399 21.27 -2.48 -0.79
N SER A 400 20.79 -1.25 -0.84
CA SER A 400 19.39 -0.96 -1.20
C SER A 400 19.09 -1.37 -2.65
N LEU A 401 20.01 -1.09 -3.57
CA LEU A 401 19.90 -1.54 -4.97
C LEU A 401 19.99 -3.06 -5.08
N ALA A 402 20.87 -3.71 -4.32
CA ALA A 402 20.98 -5.17 -4.28
C ALA A 402 19.67 -5.81 -3.79
N LEU A 403 19.04 -5.26 -2.76
CA LEU A 403 17.73 -5.72 -2.28
C LEU A 403 16.66 -5.61 -3.38
N PHE A 404 16.61 -4.46 -4.06
CA PHE A 404 15.67 -4.27 -5.18
C PHE A 404 15.92 -5.26 -6.30
N THR A 405 17.17 -5.46 -6.67
CA THR A 405 17.58 -6.39 -7.73
C THR A 405 17.23 -7.84 -7.36
N ILE A 406 17.59 -8.27 -6.14
CA ILE A 406 17.29 -9.62 -5.64
C ILE A 406 15.77 -9.83 -5.56
N GLY A 407 15.03 -8.86 -5.01
CA GLY A 407 13.56 -8.92 -4.95
C GLY A 407 12.91 -8.98 -6.33
N THR A 408 13.45 -8.24 -7.30
CA THR A 408 12.99 -8.25 -8.69
C THR A 408 13.24 -9.60 -9.35
N ILE A 409 14.47 -10.12 -9.27
CA ILE A 409 14.83 -11.45 -9.82
C ILE A 409 13.93 -12.52 -9.18
N TRP A 410 13.77 -12.47 -7.86
CA TRP A 410 12.92 -13.41 -7.14
C TRP A 410 11.46 -13.34 -7.58
N TYR A 411 10.91 -12.13 -7.71
CA TYR A 411 9.53 -11.96 -8.17
C TYR A 411 9.31 -12.56 -9.56
N PHE A 412 10.16 -12.22 -10.53
CA PHE A 412 10.00 -12.72 -11.91
C PHE A 412 10.28 -14.21 -12.05
N SER A 413 11.19 -14.78 -11.25
CA SER A 413 11.56 -16.20 -11.32
C SER A 413 10.61 -17.11 -10.55
N TYR A 414 9.95 -16.61 -9.49
CA TYR A 414 9.16 -17.47 -8.60
C TYR A 414 7.73 -16.98 -8.35
N ALA A 415 7.55 -15.71 -7.98
CA ALA A 415 6.27 -15.24 -7.46
C ALA A 415 5.24 -14.89 -8.55
N ARG A 416 5.69 -14.37 -9.68
CA ARG A 416 4.83 -13.85 -10.77
C ARG A 416 3.77 -14.86 -11.23
N GLU A 417 4.14 -16.12 -11.41
CA GLU A 417 3.23 -17.16 -11.92
C GLU A 417 2.27 -17.70 -10.86
N LYS A 418 2.54 -17.43 -9.57
CA LYS A 418 1.80 -18.02 -8.45
C LYS A 418 0.80 -17.04 -7.81
N VAL A 419 0.89 -15.76 -8.15
CA VAL A 419 0.07 -14.71 -7.53
C VAL A 419 -0.82 -14.06 -8.55
N VAL A 420 -2.15 -14.16 -8.35
CA VAL A 420 -3.19 -13.61 -9.26
C VAL A 420 -3.74 -12.27 -8.75
N ARG A 421 -3.15 -11.69 -7.70
CA ARG A 421 -3.66 -10.45 -7.10
C ARG A 421 -3.18 -9.20 -7.83
N SER A 422 -4.05 -8.19 -7.85
CA SER A 422 -3.72 -6.83 -8.29
C SER A 422 -3.69 -5.88 -7.08
N GLY A 423 -2.76 -4.91 -7.09
CA GLY A 423 -2.73 -3.84 -6.09
C GLY A 423 -3.61 -2.66 -6.51
N ALA A 424 -3.89 -1.75 -5.56
CA ALA A 424 -4.64 -0.51 -5.83
C ALA A 424 -3.99 0.37 -6.93
N ILE A 425 -2.70 0.20 -7.18
CA ILE A 425 -1.97 0.91 -8.24
C ILE A 425 -2.58 0.71 -9.63
N TYR A 426 -3.20 -0.44 -9.89
CA TYR A 426 -3.86 -0.68 -11.17
C TYR A 426 -5.11 0.18 -11.35
N HIS A 427 -5.87 0.44 -10.28
CA HIS A 427 -6.99 1.39 -10.30
C HIS A 427 -6.51 2.82 -10.56
N LEU A 428 -5.36 3.20 -9.98
CA LEU A 428 -4.72 4.48 -10.27
C LEU A 428 -4.36 4.62 -11.76
N PHE A 429 -3.71 3.60 -12.34
CA PHE A 429 -3.33 3.62 -13.76
C PHE A 429 -4.54 3.55 -14.69
N ALA A 430 -5.57 2.77 -14.37
CA ALA A 430 -6.81 2.75 -15.13
C ALA A 430 -7.44 4.14 -15.19
N ARG A 431 -7.59 4.81 -14.04
CA ARG A 431 -8.12 6.18 -13.97
C ARG A 431 -7.27 7.21 -14.72
N LEU A 432 -5.93 7.13 -14.61
CA LEU A 432 -5.03 8.00 -15.37
C LEU A 432 -5.11 7.71 -16.87
N GLY A 433 -5.34 6.44 -17.25
CA GLY A 433 -5.53 6.01 -18.63
C GLY A 433 -6.82 6.56 -19.23
N GLU A 434 -7.93 6.53 -18.49
CA GLU A 434 -9.21 7.10 -18.93
C GLU A 434 -9.10 8.58 -19.32
N TYR A 435 -8.45 9.38 -18.49
CA TYR A 435 -8.25 10.82 -18.79
C TYR A 435 -7.34 11.10 -20.00
N ARG A 436 -6.37 10.22 -20.30
CA ARG A 436 -5.44 10.39 -21.42
C ARG A 436 -5.95 9.80 -22.72
N PHE A 437 -6.74 8.73 -22.64
CA PHE A 437 -7.19 7.99 -23.81
C PHE A 437 -8.13 8.83 -24.68
N GLU A 438 -9.03 9.59 -24.08
CA GLU A 438 -10.05 10.37 -24.79
C GLU A 438 -9.47 11.51 -25.64
N GLY A 439 -8.46 12.21 -25.14
CA GLY A 439 -7.83 13.32 -25.87
C GLY A 439 -7.03 12.85 -27.07
N LEU A 440 -6.16 11.86 -26.87
CA LEU A 440 -5.26 11.35 -27.92
C LEU A 440 -6.01 10.57 -28.99
N ASP A 441 -6.96 9.72 -28.60
CA ASP A 441 -7.76 8.93 -29.55
C ASP A 441 -8.60 9.85 -30.43
N ARG A 442 -9.17 10.93 -29.89
CA ARG A 442 -9.91 11.94 -30.63
C ARG A 442 -9.01 12.70 -31.61
N GLU A 443 -7.82 13.11 -31.17
CA GLU A 443 -6.83 13.78 -32.03
C GLU A 443 -6.38 12.86 -33.18
N LEU A 444 -6.05 11.61 -32.90
CA LEU A 444 -5.67 10.63 -33.91
C LEU A 444 -6.80 10.32 -34.88
N ARG A 445 -8.05 10.22 -34.42
CA ARG A 445 -9.23 10.08 -35.30
C ARG A 445 -9.44 11.33 -36.16
N GLY A 446 -9.19 12.52 -35.60
CA GLY A 446 -9.19 13.77 -36.36
C GLY A 446 -8.15 13.74 -37.49
N ILE A 447 -6.93 13.39 -37.18
CA ILE A 447 -5.83 13.26 -38.15
C ILE A 447 -6.12 12.19 -39.20
N LEU A 448 -6.70 11.04 -38.83
CA LEU A 448 -7.12 10.00 -39.76
C LEU A 448 -8.25 10.48 -40.70
N LYS A 449 -9.21 11.25 -40.19
CA LYS A 449 -10.25 11.91 -40.99
C LYS A 449 -9.65 12.88 -42.02
N GLU A 450 -8.70 13.70 -41.63
CA GLU A 450 -7.99 14.63 -42.51
C GLU A 450 -7.14 13.93 -43.57
N LYS A 451 -6.56 12.78 -43.26
CA LYS A 451 -5.75 11.96 -44.20
C LYS A 451 -6.57 11.13 -45.17
N GLY A 452 -7.91 11.09 -45.02
CA GLY A 452 -8.79 10.30 -45.89
C GLY A 452 -8.66 8.79 -45.73
N VAL A 453 -7.92 8.28 -44.75
CA VAL A 453 -7.84 6.86 -44.40
C VAL A 453 -8.97 6.54 -43.43
N ARG A 454 -10.16 6.24 -43.93
CA ARG A 454 -11.26 5.69 -43.15
C ARG A 454 -11.18 4.18 -43.16
N GLU A 455 -10.87 3.56 -42.04
CA GLU A 455 -11.58 2.34 -41.66
C GLU A 455 -12.95 2.78 -41.15
N GLU A 456 -14.02 2.50 -41.90
CA GLU A 456 -15.38 2.77 -41.47
C GLU A 456 -15.60 1.95 -40.19
N ASP A 457 -16.00 2.63 -39.08
CA ASP A 457 -16.37 1.90 -37.86
C ASP A 457 -17.59 1.04 -38.20
N PRO A 458 -17.53 -0.29 -37.98
CA PRO A 458 -18.65 -1.16 -38.29
C PRO A 458 -19.98 -0.74 -37.67
N PHE A 459 -19.94 -0.05 -36.52
CA PHE A 459 -21.13 0.51 -35.88
C PHE A 459 -21.71 1.69 -36.68
N ASP A 460 -20.86 2.65 -37.06
CA ASP A 460 -21.29 3.81 -37.85
C ASP A 460 -21.89 3.37 -39.20
N GLU A 461 -21.26 2.35 -39.83
CA GLU A 461 -21.75 1.78 -41.09
C GLU A 461 -23.13 1.14 -40.93
N VAL A 462 -23.31 0.33 -39.86
CA VAL A 462 -24.56 -0.38 -39.59
C VAL A 462 -25.68 0.60 -39.22
N VAL A 463 -25.41 1.58 -38.35
CA VAL A 463 -26.39 2.61 -37.94
C VAL A 463 -26.80 3.48 -39.13
N THR A 464 -25.84 3.90 -39.96
CA THR A 464 -26.13 4.73 -41.15
C THR A 464 -27.06 4.02 -42.13
N ARG A 465 -26.86 2.71 -42.33
CA ARG A 465 -27.71 1.89 -43.20
C ARG A 465 -29.01 1.42 -42.55
N ALA A 466 -29.12 1.51 -41.22
CA ALA A 466 -30.25 0.98 -40.49
C ALA A 466 -31.55 1.60 -40.97
N LYS A 467 -32.57 0.76 -41.11
CA LYS A 467 -33.95 1.22 -41.38
C LYS A 467 -34.62 1.57 -40.07
N VAL A 468 -35.44 2.61 -40.10
CA VAL A 468 -36.20 3.07 -38.95
C VAL A 468 -37.68 2.67 -39.11
N MET A 469 -38.26 2.14 -38.06
CA MET A 469 -39.70 1.80 -37.97
C MET A 469 -40.32 2.48 -36.76
N GLU A 470 -41.48 3.06 -36.92
CA GLU A 470 -42.21 3.77 -35.87
C GLU A 470 -43.55 3.11 -35.59
N PHE A 471 -43.82 2.80 -34.31
CA PHE A 471 -45.10 2.27 -33.85
C PHE A 471 -45.78 3.29 -32.93
N THR A 472 -46.90 3.83 -33.37
CA THR A 472 -47.63 4.89 -32.66
C THR A 472 -48.73 4.35 -31.72
N LYS A 473 -49.05 3.04 -31.80
CA LYS A 473 -50.00 2.36 -30.94
C LYS A 473 -49.33 1.28 -30.13
N VAL A 474 -49.98 0.79 -29.08
CA VAL A 474 -49.50 -0.34 -28.30
C VAL A 474 -49.45 -1.59 -29.18
N HIS A 475 -48.29 -2.16 -29.37
CA HIS A 475 -48.07 -3.43 -30.06
C HIS A 475 -47.34 -4.39 -29.12
N PRO A 476 -47.76 -5.68 -29.09
CA PRO A 476 -46.97 -6.71 -28.42
C PRO A 476 -45.60 -6.88 -29.13
N PHE A 477 -44.58 -7.32 -28.38
CA PHE A 477 -43.24 -7.52 -28.91
C PHE A 477 -43.22 -8.47 -30.11
N GLU A 478 -44.08 -9.49 -30.12
CA GLU A 478 -44.20 -10.46 -31.21
C GLU A 478 -44.60 -9.81 -32.53
N ASP A 479 -45.49 -8.83 -32.52
CA ASP A 479 -45.92 -8.12 -33.74
C ASP A 479 -44.77 -7.22 -34.26
N ILE A 480 -44.07 -6.54 -33.35
CA ILE A 480 -42.87 -5.74 -33.69
C ILE A 480 -41.80 -6.65 -34.30
N ALA A 481 -41.49 -7.79 -33.66
CA ALA A 481 -40.49 -8.74 -34.14
C ALA A 481 -40.87 -9.30 -35.53
N ARG A 482 -42.17 -9.55 -35.78
CA ARG A 482 -42.67 -10.03 -37.09
C ARG A 482 -42.45 -8.98 -38.17
N GLU A 483 -42.84 -7.72 -37.96
CA GLU A 483 -42.71 -6.65 -38.95
C GLU A 483 -41.23 -6.34 -39.23
N VAL A 484 -40.39 -6.30 -38.18
CA VAL A 484 -38.94 -6.13 -38.32
C VAL A 484 -38.30 -7.28 -39.10
N SER A 485 -38.75 -8.52 -38.87
CA SER A 485 -38.25 -9.70 -39.56
C SER A 485 -38.59 -9.68 -41.06
N ILE A 486 -39.78 -9.21 -41.42
CA ILE A 486 -40.15 -8.97 -42.82
C ILE A 486 -39.25 -7.91 -43.45
N GLN A 487 -38.95 -6.84 -42.72
CA GLN A 487 -38.07 -5.75 -43.20
C GLN A 487 -36.62 -6.20 -43.38
N LEU A 488 -36.10 -7.04 -42.46
CA LEU A 488 -34.77 -7.62 -42.55
C LEU A 488 -34.65 -8.69 -43.64
N ASP A 489 -35.70 -9.47 -43.88
CA ASP A 489 -35.73 -10.47 -44.94
C ASP A 489 -35.56 -9.86 -46.33
N HIS A 490 -36.11 -8.67 -46.57
CA HIS A 490 -35.89 -7.93 -47.83
C HIS A 490 -34.42 -7.59 -48.11
N SER A 491 -33.60 -7.46 -47.08
CA SER A 491 -32.18 -7.14 -47.22
C SER A 491 -31.28 -8.37 -47.09
N LEU A 492 -31.70 -9.39 -46.35
CA LEU A 492 -30.87 -10.56 -46.02
C LEU A 492 -31.25 -11.82 -46.81
N GLY A 493 -32.49 -11.99 -47.23
CA GLY A 493 -33.01 -13.13 -47.97
C GLY A 493 -33.01 -14.46 -47.18
N VAL A 494 -33.11 -14.41 -45.88
CA VAL A 494 -33.01 -15.58 -44.97
C VAL A 494 -34.37 -16.21 -44.65
N GLY A 495 -35.45 -15.49 -44.85
CA GLY A 495 -36.82 -15.90 -44.50
C GLY A 495 -37.35 -15.24 -43.25
N ALA A 496 -38.39 -14.41 -43.41
CA ALA A 496 -38.96 -13.60 -42.31
C ALA A 496 -39.41 -14.45 -41.10
N LYS A 497 -39.97 -15.63 -41.32
CA LYS A 497 -40.42 -16.52 -40.23
C LYS A 497 -39.26 -17.08 -39.40
N GLU A 498 -38.15 -17.37 -40.01
CA GLU A 498 -36.94 -17.85 -39.31
C GLU A 498 -36.37 -16.75 -38.44
N LEU A 499 -36.25 -15.52 -38.96
CA LEU A 499 -35.78 -14.36 -38.21
C LEU A 499 -36.69 -14.06 -37.01
N GLU A 500 -38.01 -14.04 -37.21
CA GLU A 500 -39.00 -13.85 -36.15
C GLU A 500 -38.83 -14.88 -35.03
N GLN A 501 -38.76 -16.17 -35.39
CA GLN A 501 -38.64 -17.24 -34.42
C GLN A 501 -37.33 -17.09 -33.60
N ARG A 502 -36.20 -16.79 -34.25
CA ARG A 502 -34.91 -16.61 -33.56
C ARG A 502 -34.90 -15.41 -32.62
N PHE A 503 -35.52 -14.28 -32.98
CA PHE A 503 -35.62 -13.11 -32.09
C PHE A 503 -36.50 -13.41 -30.88
N LEU A 504 -37.62 -14.11 -31.07
CA LEU A 504 -38.52 -14.51 -29.99
C LEU A 504 -37.88 -15.54 -29.04
N GLU A 505 -37.15 -16.52 -29.60
CA GLU A 505 -36.39 -17.50 -28.81
C GLU A 505 -35.29 -16.79 -28.01
N GLY A 506 -34.56 -15.87 -28.61
CA GLY A 506 -33.51 -15.08 -27.96
C GLY A 506 -34.06 -14.27 -26.78
N SER A 507 -35.22 -13.67 -26.92
CA SER A 507 -35.86 -12.95 -25.83
C SER A 507 -36.27 -13.90 -24.69
N ARG A 508 -36.87 -15.03 -24.99
CA ARG A 508 -37.34 -16.02 -23.98
C ARG A 508 -36.19 -16.65 -23.18
N ILE A 509 -35.01 -16.83 -23.78
CA ILE A 509 -33.83 -17.39 -23.08
C ILE A 509 -32.98 -16.31 -22.37
N GLY A 510 -33.43 -15.05 -22.34
CA GLY A 510 -32.74 -13.94 -21.69
C GLY A 510 -31.53 -13.42 -22.47
N ALA A 511 -31.42 -13.74 -23.77
CA ALA A 511 -30.33 -13.24 -24.62
C ALA A 511 -30.58 -11.81 -25.15
N THR A 512 -31.73 -11.19 -24.84
CA THR A 512 -32.07 -9.81 -25.22
C THR A 512 -31.73 -8.89 -24.03
N PRO A 513 -30.62 -8.11 -24.07
CA PRO A 513 -30.36 -7.13 -23.04
C PRO A 513 -31.42 -6.03 -23.02
N ILE A 514 -31.94 -5.70 -21.84
CA ILE A 514 -32.92 -4.63 -21.60
C ILE A 514 -32.33 -3.70 -20.54
N SER A 515 -32.20 -2.41 -20.87
CA SER A 515 -31.67 -1.38 -19.96
C SER A 515 -32.30 -0.04 -20.30
N HIS A 516 -32.62 0.78 -19.27
CA HIS A 516 -33.05 2.18 -19.37
C HIS A 516 -34.13 2.45 -20.45
N GLY A 517 -35.12 1.56 -20.62
CA GLY A 517 -36.21 1.75 -21.62
C GLY A 517 -35.83 1.37 -23.06
N ALA A 518 -34.71 0.69 -23.26
CA ALA A 518 -34.27 0.14 -24.53
C ALA A 518 -34.04 -1.37 -24.46
N ALA A 519 -34.24 -2.06 -25.60
CA ALA A 519 -33.95 -3.49 -25.76
C ALA A 519 -33.12 -3.74 -27.02
N LEU A 520 -32.19 -4.70 -26.94
CA LEU A 520 -31.26 -5.08 -28.01
C LEU A 520 -31.47 -6.53 -28.46
N PRO A 521 -32.57 -6.85 -29.19
CA PRO A 521 -32.71 -8.16 -29.78
C PRO A 521 -31.62 -8.41 -30.84
N HIS A 522 -30.85 -9.47 -30.70
CA HIS A 522 -29.76 -9.73 -31.60
C HIS A 522 -29.59 -11.23 -31.91
N ILE A 523 -29.20 -11.51 -33.15
CA ILE A 523 -28.97 -12.87 -33.62
C ILE A 523 -27.73 -12.91 -34.51
N ARG A 524 -27.09 -14.06 -34.60
CA ARG A 524 -25.99 -14.33 -35.54
C ARG A 524 -26.39 -15.41 -36.53
N LEU A 525 -26.04 -15.19 -37.78
CA LEU A 525 -26.36 -16.10 -38.89
C LEU A 525 -25.11 -16.44 -39.70
N PRO A 526 -24.94 -17.68 -40.12
CA PRO A 526 -23.77 -18.08 -40.92
C PRO A 526 -23.85 -17.61 -42.38
N GLU A 527 -25.02 -17.28 -42.88
CA GLU A 527 -25.31 -17.10 -44.34
C GLU A 527 -25.26 -15.63 -44.78
N ILE A 528 -24.93 -14.69 -43.88
CA ILE A 528 -24.91 -13.25 -44.18
C ILE A 528 -23.50 -12.69 -44.26
N ALA A 529 -23.27 -11.79 -45.24
CA ALA A 529 -21.97 -11.20 -45.48
C ALA A 529 -21.68 -9.96 -44.63
N LYS A 530 -22.71 -9.22 -44.21
CA LYS A 530 -22.60 -7.96 -43.46
C LYS A 530 -23.67 -7.88 -42.37
N ALA A 531 -23.33 -7.16 -41.29
CA ALA A 531 -24.30 -6.89 -40.25
C ALA A 531 -25.38 -5.90 -40.73
N GLU A 532 -26.65 -6.17 -40.39
CA GLU A 532 -27.81 -5.32 -40.67
C GLU A 532 -28.57 -5.00 -39.38
N MET A 533 -29.15 -3.79 -39.31
CA MET A 533 -29.85 -3.33 -38.13
C MET A 533 -31.18 -2.64 -38.53
N VAL A 534 -32.17 -2.84 -37.67
CA VAL A 534 -33.43 -2.08 -37.72
C VAL A 534 -33.62 -1.37 -36.40
N LEU A 535 -33.84 -0.06 -36.45
CA LEU A 535 -34.13 0.81 -35.31
C LEU A 535 -35.66 0.91 -35.19
N VAL A 536 -36.19 0.65 -34.00
CA VAL A 536 -37.62 0.73 -33.74
C VAL A 536 -37.89 1.71 -32.63
N ARG A 537 -38.76 2.69 -32.88
CA ARG A 537 -39.29 3.61 -31.88
C ARG A 537 -40.76 3.28 -31.60
N THR A 538 -41.10 3.09 -30.32
CA THR A 538 -42.48 2.93 -29.85
C THR A 538 -42.88 4.15 -29.04
N LYS A 539 -43.92 4.89 -29.47
CA LYS A 539 -44.42 6.06 -28.72
C LYS A 539 -45.20 5.64 -27.48
N GLU A 540 -45.89 4.52 -27.56
CA GLU A 540 -46.60 3.91 -26.43
C GLU A 540 -45.68 2.85 -25.79
N GLN A 541 -46.01 2.49 -24.54
CA GLN A 541 -45.22 1.53 -23.76
C GLN A 541 -45.31 0.12 -24.36
N CYS A 542 -44.14 -0.50 -24.59
CA CYS A 542 -44.05 -1.90 -24.96
C CYS A 542 -43.35 -2.69 -23.84
N PHE A 543 -43.79 -3.95 -23.65
CA PHE A 543 -43.20 -4.86 -22.67
C PHE A 543 -42.72 -6.13 -23.36
N VAL A 544 -41.59 -6.66 -22.91
CA VAL A 544 -40.96 -7.87 -23.45
C VAL A 544 -40.97 -8.96 -22.38
N GLU A 545 -41.38 -10.17 -22.73
CA GLU A 545 -41.20 -11.33 -21.88
C GLU A 545 -39.73 -11.74 -21.90
N ALA A 546 -39.02 -11.62 -20.77
CA ALA A 546 -37.64 -12.03 -20.61
C ALA A 546 -37.42 -12.75 -19.28
N LEU A 547 -36.36 -13.56 -19.20
CA LEU A 547 -35.92 -14.17 -17.96
C LEU A 547 -35.30 -13.10 -17.05
N ASP A 548 -35.77 -13.06 -15.79
CA ASP A 548 -35.16 -12.25 -14.76
C ASP A 548 -33.90 -12.92 -14.18
N PHE A 549 -33.17 -12.19 -13.32
CA PHE A 549 -31.96 -12.71 -12.64
C PHE A 549 -32.24 -13.93 -11.73
N SER A 550 -33.50 -14.22 -11.44
CA SER A 550 -33.93 -15.39 -10.66
C SER A 550 -34.27 -16.61 -11.53
N GLY A 551 -34.21 -16.48 -12.85
CA GLY A 551 -34.57 -17.52 -13.82
C GLY A 551 -36.09 -17.69 -14.01
N LYS A 552 -36.91 -16.68 -13.64
CA LYS A 552 -38.36 -16.65 -13.89
C LYS A 552 -38.65 -15.73 -15.07
N THR A 553 -39.53 -16.13 -15.94
CA THR A 553 -40.05 -15.29 -17.00
C THR A 553 -40.93 -14.19 -16.42
N SER A 554 -40.56 -12.93 -16.68
CA SER A 554 -41.33 -11.75 -16.26
C SER A 554 -41.44 -10.75 -17.40
N LEU A 555 -42.49 -9.93 -17.40
CA LEU A 555 -42.64 -8.80 -18.32
C LEU A 555 -41.68 -7.68 -17.88
N GLN A 556 -40.78 -7.32 -18.77
CA GLN A 556 -39.81 -6.22 -18.55
C GLN A 556 -40.18 -5.03 -19.45
N GLY A 557 -40.03 -3.84 -18.91
CA GLY A 557 -40.35 -2.57 -19.59
C GLY A 557 -40.72 -1.48 -18.59
N PRO A 558 -41.16 -0.32 -19.04
CA PRO A 558 -41.56 0.04 -20.43
C PRO A 558 -40.36 0.23 -21.37
N ILE A 559 -40.45 -0.22 -22.61
CA ILE A 559 -39.44 -0.11 -23.64
C ILE A 559 -39.93 0.80 -24.75
N HIS A 560 -39.11 1.77 -25.14
CA HIS A 560 -39.40 2.75 -26.19
C HIS A 560 -38.43 2.69 -27.37
N ALA A 561 -37.29 2.01 -27.21
CA ALA A 561 -36.28 1.84 -28.24
C ALA A 561 -35.91 0.36 -28.41
N PHE A 562 -35.97 -0.15 -29.64
CA PHE A 562 -35.47 -1.50 -29.96
C PHE A 562 -34.42 -1.41 -31.04
N PHE A 563 -33.33 -2.16 -30.85
CA PHE A 563 -32.20 -2.27 -31.78
C PHE A 563 -32.08 -3.74 -32.24
N PHE A 564 -32.81 -4.09 -33.33
CA PHE A 564 -32.73 -5.42 -33.88
C PHE A 564 -31.46 -5.58 -34.74
N LEU A 565 -30.51 -6.38 -34.28
CA LEU A 565 -29.24 -6.61 -34.93
C LEU A 565 -29.11 -8.04 -35.46
N VAL A 566 -28.75 -8.17 -36.74
CA VAL A 566 -28.34 -9.44 -37.35
C VAL A 566 -26.92 -9.34 -37.79
N SER A 567 -26.06 -10.28 -37.40
CA SER A 567 -24.61 -10.24 -37.66
C SER A 567 -24.08 -11.56 -38.20
N PRO A 568 -22.98 -11.56 -39.00
CA PRO A 568 -22.31 -12.78 -39.44
C PRO A 568 -21.73 -13.60 -38.28
N ASN A 569 -21.80 -14.92 -38.38
CA ASN A 569 -21.17 -15.82 -37.40
C ASN A 569 -19.65 -15.73 -37.41
N GLU A 570 -19.06 -15.42 -38.57
CA GLU A 570 -17.61 -15.43 -38.80
C GLU A 570 -16.85 -14.30 -38.05
N ASN A 571 -17.55 -13.24 -37.62
CA ASN A 571 -16.92 -12.11 -36.95
C ASN A 571 -17.57 -11.77 -35.59
N PRO A 572 -17.38 -12.61 -34.55
CA PRO A 572 -17.96 -12.39 -33.23
C PRO A 572 -17.46 -11.11 -32.55
N GLY A 573 -16.23 -10.66 -32.84
CA GLY A 573 -15.67 -9.43 -32.29
C GLY A 573 -16.38 -8.18 -32.77
N GLN A 574 -16.78 -8.13 -34.06
CA GLN A 574 -17.56 -7.03 -34.64
C GLN A 574 -18.97 -6.97 -34.00
N HIS A 575 -19.61 -8.12 -33.85
CA HIS A 575 -20.92 -8.21 -33.21
C HIS A 575 -20.92 -7.64 -31.78
N LEU A 576 -19.98 -8.10 -30.94
CA LEU A 576 -19.84 -7.62 -29.57
C LEU A 576 -19.50 -6.12 -29.50
N ARG A 577 -18.70 -5.61 -30.45
CA ARG A 577 -18.36 -4.20 -30.54
C ARG A 577 -19.59 -3.32 -30.81
N ILE A 578 -20.45 -3.74 -31.76
CA ILE A 578 -21.69 -3.04 -32.07
C ILE A 578 -22.63 -3.03 -30.86
N LEU A 579 -22.82 -4.17 -30.20
CA LEU A 579 -23.66 -4.26 -29.00
C LEU A 579 -23.13 -3.38 -27.86
N ALA A 580 -21.81 -3.37 -27.63
CA ALA A 580 -21.20 -2.57 -26.57
C ALA A 580 -21.36 -1.06 -26.83
N GLN A 581 -21.27 -0.63 -28.09
CA GLN A 581 -21.47 0.78 -28.44
C GLN A 581 -22.93 1.20 -28.27
N ILE A 582 -23.91 0.37 -28.66
CA ILE A 582 -25.32 0.63 -28.41
C ILE A 582 -25.59 0.69 -26.89
N ALA A 583 -25.11 -0.28 -26.13
CA ALA A 583 -25.29 -0.33 -24.68
C ALA A 583 -24.74 0.94 -24.02
N GLY A 584 -23.54 1.39 -24.40
CA GLY A 584 -22.94 2.63 -23.88
C GLY A 584 -23.71 3.89 -24.25
N ARG A 585 -24.51 3.90 -25.34
CA ARG A 585 -25.40 5.02 -25.71
C ARG A 585 -26.69 5.02 -24.90
N VAL A 586 -27.26 3.84 -24.71
CA VAL A 586 -28.52 3.65 -23.99
C VAL A 586 -28.37 3.90 -22.49
N ASP A 587 -27.17 3.79 -21.96
CA ASP A 587 -26.86 3.99 -20.53
C ASP A 587 -26.90 5.47 -20.11
N ASP A 588 -27.07 6.41 -21.06
CA ASP A 588 -27.26 7.83 -20.76
C ASP A 588 -28.69 8.10 -20.26
N GLU A 589 -28.80 8.84 -19.15
CA GLU A 589 -30.10 9.20 -18.53
C GLU A 589 -31.04 9.98 -19.46
N ASP A 590 -30.51 10.78 -20.39
CA ASP A 590 -31.28 11.60 -21.33
C ASP A 590 -31.60 10.87 -22.65
N PHE A 591 -31.01 9.70 -22.91
CA PHE A 591 -31.14 9.00 -24.19
C PHE A 591 -32.60 8.73 -24.62
N ILE A 592 -33.39 8.16 -23.76
CA ILE A 592 -34.82 7.82 -24.09
C ILE A 592 -35.65 9.07 -24.33
N LYS A 593 -35.34 10.16 -23.63
CA LYS A 593 -36.04 11.43 -23.86
C LYS A 593 -35.70 11.98 -25.25
N ASP A 594 -34.43 12.07 -25.60
CA ASP A 594 -34.01 12.52 -26.93
C ASP A 594 -34.52 11.60 -28.03
N TRP A 595 -34.56 10.27 -27.79
CA TRP A 595 -35.10 9.28 -28.70
C TRP A 595 -36.57 9.48 -28.99
N LEU A 596 -37.37 9.81 -27.97
CA LEU A 596 -38.83 10.06 -28.12
C LEU A 596 -39.11 11.44 -28.74
N ASP A 597 -38.26 12.44 -28.48
CA ASP A 597 -38.41 13.80 -28.99
C ASP A 597 -37.94 13.95 -30.45
N ALA A 598 -37.23 12.97 -30.99
CA ALA A 598 -36.72 13.00 -32.37
C ALA A 598 -37.85 13.15 -33.39
N THR A 599 -37.68 14.03 -34.38
CA THR A 599 -38.71 14.43 -35.34
C THR A 599 -38.67 13.63 -36.64
N ASN A 600 -37.53 12.98 -36.97
CA ASN A 600 -37.35 12.24 -38.20
C ASN A 600 -36.34 11.10 -38.05
N ASP A 601 -36.26 10.20 -39.03
CA ASP A 601 -35.41 9.00 -39.05
C ASP A 601 -33.90 9.38 -38.98
N GLN A 602 -33.49 10.49 -39.58
CA GLN A 602 -32.12 10.92 -39.59
C GLN A 602 -31.69 11.35 -38.19
N GLU A 603 -32.55 12.04 -37.46
CA GLU A 603 -32.28 12.48 -36.09
C GLU A 603 -32.15 11.30 -35.12
N LEU A 604 -32.95 10.23 -35.29
CA LEU A 604 -32.81 8.98 -34.53
C LEU A 604 -31.44 8.33 -34.75
N LYS A 605 -30.94 8.30 -36.00
CA LYS A 605 -29.61 7.79 -36.30
C LYS A 605 -28.52 8.69 -35.70
N GLU A 606 -28.68 10.00 -35.77
CA GLU A 606 -27.75 10.96 -35.20
C GLU A 606 -27.66 10.86 -33.68
N ILE A 607 -28.75 10.56 -32.96
CA ILE A 607 -28.74 10.32 -31.52
C ILE A 607 -27.86 9.12 -31.18
N LEU A 608 -27.88 8.04 -31.97
CA LEU A 608 -26.99 6.90 -31.79
C LEU A 608 -25.54 7.21 -32.19
N LEU A 609 -25.31 8.04 -33.19
CA LEU A 609 -23.99 8.40 -33.70
C LEU A 609 -23.34 9.59 -32.94
N ARG A 610 -24.11 10.32 -32.12
CA ARG A 610 -23.59 11.42 -31.29
C ARG A 610 -22.56 10.89 -30.32
N ASP A 611 -21.40 11.53 -30.31
CA ASP A 611 -20.39 11.31 -29.29
C ASP A 611 -20.71 12.21 -28.09
N GLU A 612 -21.46 11.70 -27.11
CA GLU A 612 -22.13 12.47 -26.05
C GLU A 612 -21.25 13.25 -25.09
N ARG A 613 -19.96 13.02 -25.12
CA ARG A 613 -19.01 13.69 -24.20
C ARG A 613 -18.78 15.17 -24.53
N PHE A 614 -19.36 15.68 -25.62
CA PHE A 614 -19.25 17.09 -26.02
C PHE A 614 -20.26 18.02 -25.34
N PHE A 615 -21.45 17.54 -24.97
CA PHE A 615 -22.52 18.40 -24.48
C PHE A 615 -22.46 18.70 -22.97
N SER A 616 -21.97 17.76 -22.13
CA SER A 616 -21.90 17.99 -20.69
C SER A 616 -20.86 19.03 -20.27
N LEU A 617 -19.79 19.22 -21.07
CA LEU A 617 -18.77 20.26 -20.82
C LEU A 617 -19.20 21.65 -21.28
N THR A 618 -20.02 21.75 -22.34
CA THR A 618 -20.48 23.05 -22.86
C THR A 618 -21.62 23.62 -22.00
N ILE A 619 -22.48 22.79 -21.43
CA ILE A 619 -23.57 23.23 -20.52
C ILE A 619 -22.99 23.65 -19.16
N ARG A 620 -21.99 22.94 -18.62
CA ARG A 620 -21.31 23.36 -17.37
C ARG A 620 -20.50 24.63 -17.50
N SER A 621 -19.93 24.92 -18.67
CA SER A 621 -19.23 26.20 -18.91
C SER A 621 -20.21 27.38 -19.08
N ASN A 622 -21.39 27.18 -19.63
CA ASN A 622 -22.42 28.24 -19.78
C ASN A 622 -23.17 28.53 -18.47
N THR A 623 -23.35 27.53 -17.57
CA THR A 623 -23.96 27.79 -16.25
C THR A 623 -22.99 28.41 -15.25
N ALA A 624 -21.67 28.22 -15.41
CA ALA A 624 -20.67 28.90 -14.58
C ALA A 624 -20.43 30.37 -14.99
N SER A 625 -20.71 30.71 -16.24
CA SER A 625 -20.56 32.10 -16.74
C SER A 625 -21.76 33.00 -16.45
N SER A 626 -22.93 32.46 -16.16
CA SER A 626 -24.13 33.23 -15.80
C SER A 626 -24.32 33.42 -14.28
N ALA A 627 -23.42 32.92 -13.44
CA ALA A 627 -23.42 33.14 -11.98
C ALA A 627 -22.40 34.22 -11.53
N LEU A 628 -21.78 34.95 -12.49
CA LEU A 628 -20.79 36.01 -12.23
C LEU A 628 -21.11 37.30 -13.00
N ILE A 629 -22.41 37.62 -13.15
CA ILE A 629 -22.88 38.99 -13.47
C ILE A 629 -23.93 39.40 -12.44
#